data_b9e0dcec62cf97a5a20e9867af1c78df
#
_entry.id   b9e0dcec62cf97a5a20e9867af1c78df
#
_cell.length_a   1.000
_cell.length_b   1.000
_cell.length_c   1.000
_cell.angle_alpha   90.00
_cell.angle_beta   90.00
_cell.angle_gamma   90.00
#
_symmetry.space_group_name_H-M   'P 1'
#
loop_
_entity.id
_entity.type
_entity.pdbx_description
1 polymer ?
#
loop_
_entity_poly.entity_id
_entity_poly.type
_entity_poly.pdbx_seq_one_letter_code
_entity_poly.pdbx_strand_id
1 'polypeptide(L)'
;MIPLIPLLIGGGLIALAVITISKLKDMIKRRFGEAFFIKVLSNKIKTNLDNGNAKTFNVLGIKAYDCYGNKLGKDEIRGNFDTEVQNLRRGDVIYV
;
A
#
# COMPACT_ATOMS: atom_id res chain seq x y z
N MET A 1 12.30 14.27 -7.26
CA MET A 1 12.02 13.72 -7.34
C MET A 1 11.43 12.86 -7.02
N ILE A 2 11.28 12.43 -6.78
CA ILE A 2 10.97 11.62 -6.54
C ILE A 2 10.35 11.02 -6.48
N PRO A 3 10.01 10.74 -6.61
CA PRO A 3 9.20 10.19 -6.52
C PRO A 3 9.14 9.03 -6.23
N LEU A 4 9.25 8.62 -6.01
CA LEU A 4 9.42 7.65 -5.55
C LEU A 4 8.47 6.72 -5.51
N ILE A 5 7.65 6.88 -5.20
CA ILE A 5 6.63 6.08 -5.00
C ILE A 5 6.25 5.33 -6.06
N PRO A 6 6.17 5.64 -6.93
CA PRO A 6 5.73 5.02 -8.01
C PRO A 6 5.85 3.66 -8.08
N LEU A 7 6.58 3.49 -7.74
CA LEU A 7 6.83 2.32 -7.72
C LEU A 7 5.86 1.41 -7.68
N LEU A 8 4.97 1.67 -7.41
CA LEU A 8 4.05 0.76 -7.22
C LEU A 8 3.54 0.22 -8.38
N ILE A 9 3.84 0.61 -9.30
CA ILE A 9 3.24 0.12 -10.34
C ILE A 9 3.84 -0.94 -10.93
N GLY A 10 3.18 -1.75 -11.33
CA GLY A 10 3.51 -2.79 -12.09
C GLY A 10 4.84 -3.22 -12.09
N GLY A 11 5.52 -3.66 -11.88
CA GLY A 11 6.71 -4.21 -11.97
C GLY A 11 7.86 -3.44 -11.51
N GLY A 12 7.80 -2.27 -11.60
CA GLY A 12 8.93 -1.55 -11.25
C GLY A 12 8.99 -1.27 -9.81
N LEU A 13 9.56 -2.08 -9.06
CA LEU A 13 9.65 -1.81 -7.67
C LEU A 13 10.92 -1.07 -7.39
N ILE A 14 10.83 0.05 -6.77
CA ILE A 14 11.98 0.78 -6.40
C ILE A 14 11.94 0.97 -4.94
N ALA A 15 12.90 0.45 -4.28
CA ALA A 15 12.87 0.51 -2.86
C ALA A 15 13.44 1.78 -2.40
N LEU A 16 12.70 2.79 -2.34
CA LEU A 16 13.22 4.00 -1.91
C LEU A 16 12.85 4.34 -0.52
N ALA A 17 11.72 4.89 -0.34
CA ALA A 17 11.30 5.31 0.97
C ALA A 17 10.47 4.24 1.62
N VAL A 18 10.51 4.18 2.92
CA VAL A 18 9.68 3.27 3.66
C VAL A 18 8.29 3.87 3.75
N ILE A 19 7.28 3.06 3.54
CA ILE A 19 5.90 3.51 3.60
C ILE A 19 5.42 3.43 5.04
N THR A 20 5.13 4.58 5.61
CA THR A 20 4.57 4.69 6.96
C THR A 20 3.05 4.75 6.86
N ILE A 21 2.36 4.70 7.99
CA ILE A 21 0.90 4.85 8.02
C ILE A 21 0.52 6.21 7.42
N SER A 22 1.25 7.25 7.75
CA SER A 22 0.96 8.58 7.22
C SER A 22 1.08 8.62 5.70
N LYS A 23 2.15 8.02 5.18
CA LYS A 23 2.34 7.98 3.74
C LYS A 23 1.28 7.12 3.07
N LEU A 24 0.91 6.03 3.71
CA LEU A 24 -0.14 5.17 3.22
C LEU A 24 -1.46 5.93 3.08
N LYS A 25 -1.81 6.72 4.07
CA LYS A 25 -3.02 7.54 4.01
C LYS A 25 -2.97 8.53 2.86
N ASP A 26 -1.83 9.17 2.66
CA ASP A 26 -1.67 10.12 1.57
C ASP A 26 -1.82 9.45 0.21
N MET A 27 -1.24 8.27 0.04
CA MET A 27 -1.34 7.54 -1.21
C MET A 27 -2.80 7.15 -1.50
N ILE A 28 -3.51 6.71 -0.48
CA ILE A 28 -4.91 6.33 -0.62
C ILE A 28 -5.76 7.54 -0.97
N LYS A 29 -5.51 8.66 -0.34
CA LYS A 29 -6.26 9.89 -0.64
C LYS A 29 -6.01 10.39 -2.05
N ARG A 30 -4.82 10.18 -2.57
CA ARG A 30 -4.52 10.56 -3.95
C ARG A 30 -5.24 9.65 -4.94
N ARG A 31 -5.33 8.36 -4.59
CA ARG A 31 -5.95 7.40 -5.48
C ARG A 31 -7.47 7.45 -5.39
N PHE A 32 -7.99 7.64 -4.18
CA PHE A 32 -9.41 7.68 -3.93
C PHE A 32 -9.71 8.94 -3.13
N GLY A 33 -9.94 10.04 -3.83
CA GLY A 33 -10.10 11.34 -3.18
C GLY A 33 -11.20 11.41 -2.14
N GLU A 34 -12.23 10.58 -2.27
CA GLU A 34 -13.35 10.59 -1.33
C GLU A 34 -13.22 9.52 -0.26
N ALA A 35 -12.09 8.88 -0.17
CA ALA A 35 -11.90 7.81 0.81
C ALA A 35 -12.01 8.36 2.22
N PHE A 36 -12.76 7.65 3.06
CA PHE A 36 -12.90 7.96 4.46
C PHE A 36 -12.20 6.89 5.29
N PHE A 37 -12.27 5.66 4.88
CA PHE A 37 -11.52 4.58 5.51
C PHE A 37 -11.18 3.51 4.50
N ILE A 38 -10.21 2.68 4.85
CA ILE A 38 -9.87 1.52 4.05
C ILE A 38 -9.96 0.29 4.93
N LYS A 39 -10.20 -0.84 4.29
CA LYS A 39 -10.14 -2.13 4.96
C LYS A 39 -9.01 -2.93 4.34
N VAL A 40 -8.18 -3.52 5.16
CA VAL A 40 -7.07 -4.34 4.69
C VAL A 40 -7.61 -5.69 4.23
N LEU A 41 -7.29 -6.06 3.02
CA LEU A 41 -7.69 -7.34 2.45
C LEU A 41 -6.59 -8.38 2.57
N SER A 42 -5.36 -7.96 2.45
CA SER A 42 -4.20 -8.83 2.55
C SER A 42 -2.95 -8.04 2.83
N ASN A 43 -1.99 -8.67 3.44
CA ASN A 43 -0.67 -8.07 3.67
C ASN A 43 0.34 -9.19 3.51
N LYS A 44 1.05 -9.18 2.41
CA LYS A 44 1.94 -10.27 2.03
C LYS A 44 3.34 -9.76 1.77
N ILE A 45 4.30 -10.65 1.91
CA ILE A 45 5.68 -10.38 1.55
C ILE A 45 5.96 -11.18 0.30
N LYS A 46 6.49 -10.52 -0.70
CA LYS A 46 6.84 -11.18 -1.96
C LYS A 46 8.31 -11.01 -2.23
N THR A 47 8.86 -11.95 -2.97
CA THR A 47 10.26 -11.92 -3.37
C THR A 47 10.31 -11.82 -4.88
N ASN A 48 11.13 -10.93 -5.37
CA ASN A 48 11.37 -10.77 -6.78
C ASN A 48 12.83 -11.02 -7.06
N LEU A 49 13.13 -11.79 -8.11
CA LEU A 49 14.50 -12.07 -8.49
C LEU A 49 14.90 -11.10 -9.58
N ASP A 50 16.00 -10.42 -9.35
CA ASP A 50 16.51 -9.46 -10.32
C ASP A 50 18.00 -9.65 -10.42
N ASN A 51 18.49 -10.04 -11.59
CA ASN A 51 19.91 -10.28 -11.85
C ASN A 51 20.53 -11.23 -10.84
N GLY A 52 19.81 -12.25 -10.47
CA GLY A 52 20.32 -13.22 -9.53
C GLY A 52 20.21 -12.80 -8.08
N ASN A 53 19.75 -11.61 -7.81
CA ASN A 53 19.57 -11.13 -6.45
C ASN A 53 18.09 -11.19 -6.08
N ALA A 54 17.80 -11.67 -4.89
CA ALA A 54 16.44 -11.73 -4.39
C ALA A 54 16.14 -10.45 -3.64
N LYS A 55 15.05 -9.80 -3.98
CA LYS A 55 14.57 -8.62 -3.27
C LYS A 55 13.20 -8.90 -2.73
N THR A 56 12.97 -8.58 -1.48
CA THR A 56 11.66 -8.76 -0.87
C THR A 56 10.96 -7.42 -0.77
N PHE A 57 9.68 -7.44 -0.90
CA PHE A 57 8.84 -6.26 -0.73
C PHE A 57 7.48 -6.66 -0.20
N ASN A 58 6.77 -5.69 0.31
CA ASN A 58 5.44 -5.93 0.87
C ASN A 58 4.36 -5.55 -0.13
N VAL A 59 3.25 -6.26 -0.10
CA VAL A 59 2.08 -5.94 -0.91
C VAL A 59 0.87 -5.89 0.01
N LEU A 60 0.25 -4.72 0.09
CA LEU A 60 -0.94 -4.51 0.91
C LEU A 60 -2.14 -4.36 -0.01
N GLY A 61 -3.08 -5.28 0.09
CA GLY A 61 -4.33 -5.18 -0.64
C GLY A 61 -5.34 -4.45 0.22
N ILE A 62 -5.99 -3.45 -0.33
CA ILE A 62 -6.95 -2.65 0.41
C ILE A 62 -8.23 -2.42 -0.38
N LYS A 63 -9.28 -2.11 0.33
CA LYS A 63 -10.53 -1.71 -0.25
C LYS A 63 -10.89 -0.38 0.38
N ALA A 64 -11.20 0.60 -0.44
CA ALA A 64 -11.48 1.95 0.03
C ALA A 64 -12.98 2.21 0.07
N TYR A 65 -13.41 2.97 1.06
CA TYR A 65 -14.82 3.31 1.27
C TYR A 65 -14.95 4.81 1.57
N ASP A 66 -16.08 5.38 1.18
CA ASP A 66 -16.37 6.77 1.51
C ASP A 66 -17.00 6.88 2.90
N CYS A 67 -17.36 8.08 3.30
CA CYS A 67 -17.89 8.30 4.64
C CYS A 67 -19.28 7.70 4.85
N TYR A 68 -19.95 7.27 3.80
CA TYR A 68 -21.23 6.62 3.91
C TYR A 68 -21.11 5.10 3.86
N GLY A 69 -19.89 4.60 3.81
CA GLY A 69 -19.65 3.16 3.74
C GLY A 69 -19.77 2.57 2.35
N ASN A 70 -19.84 3.40 1.32
CA ASN A 70 -19.89 2.91 -0.04
C ASN A 70 -18.50 2.58 -0.54
N LYS A 71 -18.37 1.44 -1.22
CA LYS A 71 -17.09 1.02 -1.74
C LYS A 71 -16.66 1.91 -2.89
N LEU A 72 -15.46 2.41 -2.84
CA LEU A 72 -14.89 3.22 -3.90
C LEU A 72 -14.05 2.38 -4.85
N GLY A 73 -13.39 1.36 -4.36
CA GLY A 73 -12.57 0.49 -5.20
C GLY A 73 -11.58 -0.30 -4.38
N LYS A 74 -10.74 -1.05 -5.09
CA LYS A 74 -9.68 -1.84 -4.49
C LYS A 74 -8.37 -1.41 -5.11
N ASP A 75 -7.28 -1.61 -4.38
CA ASP A 75 -5.96 -1.36 -4.92
C ASP A 75 -4.94 -2.18 -4.15
N GLU A 76 -3.73 -2.25 -4.67
CA GLU A 76 -2.61 -2.89 -4.01
C GLU A 76 -1.50 -1.86 -3.88
N ILE A 77 -0.89 -1.81 -2.71
CA ILE A 77 0.21 -0.90 -2.44
C ILE A 77 1.45 -1.74 -2.21
N ARG A 78 2.49 -1.49 -2.98
CA ARG A 78 3.72 -2.27 -2.94
C ARG A 78 4.87 -1.39 -2.51
N GLY A 79 5.77 -1.96 -1.75
CA GLY A 79 6.96 -1.25 -1.32
C GLY A 79 7.54 -1.82 -0.05
N ASN A 80 8.38 -1.01 0.58
CA ASN A 80 8.94 -1.37 1.87
C ASN A 80 8.08 -0.71 2.93
N PHE A 81 7.55 -1.50 3.85
CA PHE A 81 6.66 -0.99 4.88
C PHE A 81 7.42 -0.87 6.19
N ASP A 82 7.09 0.15 6.97
CA ASP A 82 7.60 0.22 8.33
C ASP A 82 6.86 -0.79 9.20
N THR A 83 7.23 -0.89 10.46
CA THR A 83 6.68 -1.90 11.35
C THR A 83 5.17 -1.79 11.50
N GLU A 84 4.65 -0.58 11.58
CA GLU A 84 3.22 -0.40 11.76
C GLU A 84 2.44 -0.90 10.54
N VAL A 85 2.91 -0.58 9.36
CA VAL A 85 2.24 -1.03 8.13
C VAL A 85 2.41 -2.54 7.95
N GLN A 86 3.57 -3.07 8.30
CA GLN A 86 3.78 -4.51 8.22
C GLN A 86 2.86 -5.28 9.16
N ASN A 87 2.47 -4.69 10.26
CA ASN A 87 1.61 -5.35 11.24
C ASN A 87 0.12 -5.29 10.91
N LEU A 88 -0.25 -4.61 9.84
CA LEU A 88 -1.64 -4.58 9.43
C LEU A 88 -2.09 -5.97 9.01
N ARG A 89 -3.28 -6.33 9.39
CA ARG A 89 -3.83 -7.66 9.13
C ARG A 89 -5.13 -7.56 8.38
N ARG A 90 -5.48 -8.63 7.70
CA ARG A 90 -6.75 -8.71 7.02
C ARG A 90 -7.88 -8.35 7.97
N GLY A 91 -8.73 -7.46 7.55
CA GLY A 91 -9.86 -6.99 8.34
C GLY A 91 -9.61 -5.70 9.09
N ASP A 92 -8.35 -5.28 9.20
CA ASP A 92 -8.07 -4.02 9.88
C ASP A 92 -8.66 -2.86 9.10
N VAL A 93 -9.13 -1.86 9.83
CA VAL A 93 -9.72 -0.65 9.25
C VAL A 93 -8.84 0.54 9.63
N ILE A 94 -8.54 1.36 8.65
CA ILE A 94 -7.75 2.57 8.86
C ILE A 94 -8.53 3.75 8.32
N TYR A 95 -8.73 4.76 9.15
CA TYR A 95 -9.37 5.99 8.71
C TYR A 95 -8.32 6.90 8.09
N VAL A 96 -8.62 7.39 6.92
CA VAL A 96 -7.65 8.19 6.16
C VAL A 96 -7.97 9.66 6.15
#